data_75c9f231b223fd63ecaa4c3c681dfb72
#
_entry.id   75c9f231b223fd63ecaa4c3c681dfb72
#
_cell.length_a   1.000
_cell.length_b   1.000
_cell.length_c   1.000
_cell.angle_alpha   90.00
_cell.angle_beta   90.00
_cell.angle_gamma   90.00
#
_symmetry.space_group_name_H-M   'P 1'
#
loop_
_entity.id
_entity.type
_entity.pdbx_description
1 polymer ?
#
loop_
_entity_poly.entity_id
_entity_poly.type
_entity_poly.pdbx_seq_one_letter_code
_entity_poly.pdbx_strand_id
1 'polypeptide(L)'
;EVPTVRSCVAALLVLGALALGREALSLRMVAIAAGLVLLLWPESAIGPSFQMSFAAVLAIIALANSAPVQAFLAPREEAWLARIGRRVAMLFVTGVVIELALMPIVLFHFHRAGIYGALANVAAIPLVTFLAMPLIALGLVADLVGAGAPFWWLAERALALLLGIAHWTAGQAGAVRLMPQISGLSVALFAVGGLWLALWRGRVRLAGLVPVATASVLAALTPIPDVLVAGDGQQVGITITGPDGAPRFFYLSDTPDVYTRDNLMELAGGAADPVPLEQWPGARCSEAFCTLAIARGGREWVLLLGRNRDRVEERGLASACAQADIVVADRYLPRSCRPRWLKAERRYLE
;
A
#
# COMPACT_ATOMS: atom_id res chain seq x y z
N GLU A 1 -9.32 10.13 -12.70
CA GLU A 1 -10.09 11.35 -12.89
C GLU A 1 -10.31 12.10 -11.58
N VAL A 2 -10.82 11.50 -10.50
CA VAL A 2 -10.91 12.18 -9.20
C VAL A 2 -9.53 12.62 -8.66
N PRO A 3 -8.44 11.84 -8.77
CA PRO A 3 -7.09 12.28 -8.39
C PRO A 3 -6.61 13.50 -9.17
N THR A 4 -6.92 13.59 -10.46
CA THR A 4 -6.53 14.73 -11.32
C THR A 4 -7.22 16.01 -10.89
N VAL A 5 -8.53 15.96 -10.61
CA VAL A 5 -9.29 17.11 -10.12
C VAL A 5 -8.74 17.61 -8.78
N ARG A 6 -8.41 16.69 -7.85
CA ARG A 6 -7.79 17.04 -6.56
C ARG A 6 -6.44 17.74 -6.74
N SER A 7 -5.61 17.24 -7.66
CA SER A 7 -4.31 17.85 -7.96
C SER A 7 -4.47 19.25 -8.56
N CYS A 8 -5.43 19.44 -9.46
CA CYS A 8 -5.75 20.75 -10.01
C CYS A 8 -6.25 21.73 -8.94
N VAL A 9 -7.16 21.29 -8.07
CA VAL A 9 -7.68 22.13 -6.97
C VAL A 9 -6.54 22.52 -6.01
N ALA A 10 -5.67 21.56 -5.63
CA ALA A 10 -4.52 21.85 -4.80
C ALA A 10 -3.55 22.84 -5.46
N ALA A 11 -3.26 22.66 -6.74
CA ALA A 11 -2.40 23.57 -7.50
C ALA A 11 -3.00 24.99 -7.59
N LEU A 12 -4.29 25.12 -7.87
CA LEU A 12 -4.99 26.40 -7.92
C LEU A 12 -4.98 27.11 -6.57
N LEU A 13 -5.15 26.38 -5.46
CA LEU A 13 -5.07 26.94 -4.11
C LEU A 13 -3.66 27.44 -3.79
N VAL A 14 -2.62 26.69 -4.16
CA VAL A 14 -1.21 27.08 -3.97
C VAL A 14 -0.91 28.33 -4.81
N LEU A 15 -1.28 28.33 -6.09
CA LEU A 15 -1.08 29.49 -6.97
C LEU A 15 -1.85 30.71 -6.49
N GLY A 16 -3.09 30.54 -6.04
CA GLY A 16 -3.89 31.61 -5.45
C GLY A 16 -3.26 32.16 -4.17
N ALA A 17 -2.71 31.31 -3.30
CA ALA A 17 -2.00 31.75 -2.09
C ALA A 17 -0.74 32.56 -2.44
N LEU A 18 0.04 32.11 -3.43
CA LEU A 18 1.22 32.84 -3.93
C LEU A 18 0.84 34.16 -4.51
N ALA A 19 -0.22 34.23 -5.33
CA ALA A 19 -0.74 35.47 -5.92
C ALA A 19 -1.18 36.47 -4.85
N LEU A 20 -1.67 35.99 -3.70
CA LEU A 20 -2.05 36.81 -2.54
C LEU A 20 -0.87 37.15 -1.61
N GLY A 21 0.37 36.86 -2.02
CA GLY A 21 1.57 37.13 -1.21
C GLY A 21 1.65 36.31 0.10
N ARG A 22 0.95 35.18 0.17
CA ARG A 22 0.97 34.30 1.34
C ARG A 22 1.98 33.17 1.16
N GLU A 23 2.54 32.69 2.27
CA GLU A 23 3.40 31.50 2.28
C GLU A 23 2.60 30.26 1.84
N ALA A 24 2.88 29.77 0.63
CA ALA A 24 2.20 28.64 0.01
C ALA A 24 2.42 27.31 0.77
N LEU A 25 3.60 27.16 1.40
CA LEU A 25 3.99 25.96 2.14
C LEU A 25 3.83 26.16 3.66
N SER A 26 2.61 26.37 4.11
CA SER A 26 2.31 26.48 5.54
C SER A 26 1.30 25.42 5.98
N LEU A 27 1.36 25.00 7.24
CA LEU A 27 0.39 24.05 7.82
C LEU A 27 -1.07 24.55 7.68
N ARG A 28 -1.28 25.89 7.68
CA ARG A 28 -2.60 26.48 7.49
C ARG A 28 -3.14 26.20 6.08
N MET A 29 -2.29 26.35 5.05
CA MET A 29 -2.68 26.07 3.68
C MET A 29 -2.99 24.59 3.46
N VAL A 30 -2.19 23.71 4.08
CA VAL A 30 -2.47 22.26 4.05
C VAL A 30 -3.81 21.95 4.71
N ALA A 31 -4.11 22.55 5.85
CA ALA A 31 -5.38 22.36 6.54
C ALA A 31 -6.58 22.87 5.72
N ILE A 32 -6.44 24.04 5.06
CA ILE A 32 -7.48 24.59 4.17
C ILE A 32 -7.69 23.66 2.97
N ALA A 33 -6.60 23.21 2.32
CA ALA A 33 -6.69 22.32 1.18
C ALA A 33 -7.31 20.96 1.56
N ALA A 34 -6.91 20.39 2.71
CA ALA A 34 -7.50 19.17 3.24
C ALA A 34 -8.99 19.34 3.55
N GLY A 35 -9.35 20.43 4.23
CA GLY A 35 -10.72 20.74 4.56
C GLY A 35 -11.61 20.92 3.32
N LEU A 36 -11.12 21.60 2.30
CA LEU A 36 -11.85 21.78 1.05
C LEU A 36 -12.07 20.45 0.31
N VAL A 37 -11.04 19.61 0.21
CA VAL A 37 -11.17 18.28 -0.41
C VAL A 37 -12.16 17.41 0.35
N LEU A 38 -12.10 17.40 1.67
CA LEU A 38 -13.01 16.60 2.52
C LEU A 38 -14.44 17.14 2.51
N LEU A 39 -14.62 18.45 2.32
CA LEU A 39 -15.96 19.04 2.19
C LEU A 39 -16.61 18.63 0.86
N LEU A 40 -15.83 18.53 -0.21
CA LEU A 40 -16.33 18.17 -1.54
C LEU A 40 -16.43 16.65 -1.74
N TRP A 41 -15.53 15.90 -1.15
CA TRP A 41 -15.42 14.43 -1.27
C TRP A 41 -15.03 13.79 0.08
N PRO A 42 -15.96 13.67 1.03
CA PRO A 42 -15.66 13.15 2.37
C PRO A 42 -15.13 11.72 2.37
N GLU A 43 -15.52 10.88 1.38
CA GLU A 43 -15.02 9.53 1.17
C GLU A 43 -13.52 9.46 0.89
N SER A 44 -12.93 10.60 0.46
CA SER A 44 -11.49 10.68 0.21
C SER A 44 -10.64 10.43 1.46
N ALA A 45 -11.18 10.72 2.65
CA ALA A 45 -10.47 10.57 3.91
C ALA A 45 -9.91 9.15 4.13
N ILE A 46 -10.66 8.13 3.69
CA ILE A 46 -10.27 6.72 3.80
C ILE A 46 -9.46 6.22 2.61
N GLY A 47 -9.34 7.01 1.55
CA GLY A 47 -8.61 6.65 0.35
C GLY A 47 -7.09 6.84 0.46
N PRO A 48 -6.28 5.92 -0.11
CA PRO A 48 -4.83 6.00 -0.04
C PRO A 48 -4.26 7.27 -0.66
N SER A 49 -4.84 7.75 -1.78
CA SER A 49 -4.37 8.94 -2.48
C SER A 49 -4.41 10.20 -1.63
N PHE A 50 -5.48 10.41 -0.85
CA PHE A 50 -5.59 11.55 0.04
C PHE A 50 -4.60 11.42 1.19
N GLN A 51 -4.59 10.27 1.87
CA GLN A 51 -3.74 10.02 3.03
C GLN A 51 -2.25 10.16 2.68
N MET A 52 -1.80 9.53 1.59
CA MET A 52 -0.39 9.61 1.16
C MET A 52 0.02 11.03 0.77
N SER A 53 -0.80 11.74 0.00
CA SER A 53 -0.48 13.09 -0.43
C SER A 53 -0.35 14.07 0.74
N PHE A 54 -1.32 14.06 1.66
CA PHE A 54 -1.28 14.96 2.81
C PHE A 54 -0.21 14.56 3.84
N ALA A 55 0.02 13.26 4.07
CA ALA A 55 1.11 12.79 4.93
C ALA A 55 2.49 13.20 4.40
N ALA A 56 2.74 13.09 3.09
CA ALA A 56 3.98 13.53 2.47
C ALA A 56 4.21 15.03 2.64
N VAL A 57 3.20 15.86 2.35
CA VAL A 57 3.30 17.31 2.49
C VAL A 57 3.51 17.71 3.94
N LEU A 58 2.79 17.12 4.90
CA LEU A 58 2.98 17.35 6.33
C LEU A 58 4.39 16.98 6.79
N ALA A 59 4.92 15.84 6.33
CA ALA A 59 6.26 15.38 6.65
C ALA A 59 7.33 16.37 6.14
N ILE A 60 7.19 16.85 4.89
CA ILE A 60 8.10 17.84 4.30
C ILE A 60 8.07 19.16 5.10
N ILE A 61 6.89 19.68 5.41
CA ILE A 61 6.73 20.94 6.16
C ILE A 61 7.30 20.78 7.58
N ALA A 62 7.01 19.66 8.25
CA ALA A 62 7.51 19.38 9.58
C ALA A 62 9.05 19.25 9.62
N LEU A 63 9.62 18.64 8.57
CA LEU A 63 11.07 18.53 8.40
C LEU A 63 11.70 19.91 8.14
N ALA A 64 11.17 20.67 7.17
CA ALA A 64 11.68 21.99 6.81
C ALA A 64 11.63 23.00 7.97
N ASN A 65 10.61 22.89 8.83
CA ASN A 65 10.45 23.73 10.02
C ASN A 65 11.27 23.25 11.24
N SER A 66 12.01 22.15 11.12
CA SER A 66 12.83 21.65 12.23
C SER A 66 14.13 22.45 12.38
N ALA A 67 14.47 22.82 13.60
CA ALA A 67 15.67 23.60 13.89
C ALA A 67 16.98 22.97 13.36
N PRO A 68 17.19 21.65 13.46
CA PRO A 68 18.38 21.02 12.89
C PRO A 68 18.49 21.19 11.37
N VAL A 69 17.37 21.08 10.65
CA VAL A 69 17.34 21.24 9.19
C VAL A 69 17.56 22.69 8.78
N GLN A 70 16.94 23.64 9.48
CA GLN A 70 17.17 25.06 9.26
C GLN A 70 18.66 25.44 9.51
N ALA A 71 19.24 24.94 10.58
CA ALA A 71 20.66 25.14 10.86
C ALA A 71 21.57 24.47 9.82
N PHE A 72 21.22 23.29 9.32
CA PHE A 72 21.94 22.58 8.27
C PHE A 72 21.89 23.31 6.93
N LEU A 73 20.75 23.89 6.58
CA LEU A 73 20.52 24.61 5.32
C LEU A 73 20.94 26.10 5.38
N ALA A 74 21.32 26.63 6.55
CA ALA A 74 21.73 28.00 6.71
C ALA A 74 22.86 28.37 5.71
N PRO A 75 22.81 29.58 5.09
CA PRO A 75 23.84 30.06 4.18
C PRO A 75 25.21 30.04 4.86
N ARG A 76 26.21 29.52 4.17
CA ARG A 76 27.60 29.45 4.62
C ARG A 76 28.53 29.72 3.44
N GLU A 77 29.69 30.33 3.72
CA GLU A 77 30.78 30.41 2.77
C GLU A 77 31.43 29.03 2.64
N GLU A 78 31.10 28.30 1.61
CA GLU A 78 31.59 26.94 1.36
C GLU A 78 31.84 26.71 -0.14
N ALA A 79 32.76 25.79 -0.45
CA ALA A 79 33.02 25.37 -1.81
C ALA A 79 31.74 24.81 -2.47
N TRP A 80 31.62 25.00 -3.78
CA TRP A 80 30.44 24.58 -4.53
C TRP A 80 30.14 23.07 -4.40
N LEU A 81 31.16 22.22 -4.35
CA LEU A 81 31.02 20.77 -4.14
C LEU A 81 30.39 20.45 -2.77
N ALA A 82 30.81 21.13 -1.71
CA ALA A 82 30.25 20.96 -0.38
C ALA A 82 28.76 21.38 -0.36
N ARG A 83 28.42 22.45 -1.08
CA ARG A 83 27.05 22.93 -1.24
C ARG A 83 26.19 21.92 -1.97
N ILE A 84 26.70 21.32 -3.06
CA ILE A 84 26.00 20.24 -3.78
C ILE A 84 25.83 19.02 -2.87
N GLY A 85 26.89 18.56 -2.21
CA GLY A 85 26.85 17.42 -1.29
C GLY A 85 25.79 17.62 -0.19
N ARG A 86 25.71 18.83 0.39
CA ARG A 86 24.69 19.17 1.40
C ARG A 86 23.26 19.13 0.84
N ARG A 87 23.05 19.60 -0.40
CA ARG A 87 21.73 19.52 -1.06
C ARG A 87 21.33 18.08 -1.35
N VAL A 88 22.26 17.25 -1.83
CA VAL A 88 22.03 15.83 -2.07
C VAL A 88 21.72 15.09 -0.77
N ALA A 89 22.49 15.37 0.30
CA ALA A 89 22.23 14.81 1.62
C ALA A 89 20.83 15.20 2.13
N MET A 90 20.41 16.46 1.93
CA MET A 90 19.09 16.92 2.33
C MET A 90 17.98 16.27 1.50
N LEU A 91 18.21 16.08 0.21
CA LEU A 91 17.27 15.37 -0.67
C LEU A 91 17.08 13.93 -0.19
N PHE A 92 18.17 13.24 0.16
CA PHE A 92 18.12 11.89 0.73
C PHE A 92 17.36 11.85 2.06
N VAL A 93 17.69 12.75 3.00
CA VAL A 93 16.98 12.85 4.30
C VAL A 93 15.51 13.12 4.10
N THR A 94 15.14 14.01 3.18
CA THR A 94 13.75 14.28 2.85
C THR A 94 13.05 13.03 2.29
N GLY A 95 13.71 12.28 1.41
CA GLY A 95 13.22 11.01 0.88
C GLY A 95 12.96 10.00 1.99
N VAL A 96 13.91 9.80 2.90
CA VAL A 96 13.77 8.89 4.06
C VAL A 96 12.58 9.31 4.95
N VAL A 97 12.46 10.59 5.27
CA VAL A 97 11.37 11.07 6.12
C VAL A 97 10.01 10.88 5.47
N ILE A 98 9.90 11.13 4.16
CA ILE A 98 8.66 10.86 3.40
C ILE A 98 8.36 9.36 3.40
N GLU A 99 9.35 8.51 3.10
CA GLU A 99 9.19 7.05 3.07
C GLU A 99 8.70 6.52 4.41
N LEU A 100 9.31 6.95 5.53
CA LEU A 100 8.87 6.59 6.87
C LEU A 100 7.47 7.11 7.21
N ALA A 101 7.11 8.31 6.78
CA ALA A 101 5.78 8.88 7.00
C ALA A 101 4.69 8.17 6.19
N LEU A 102 5.02 7.70 5.00
CA LEU A 102 4.08 6.99 4.12
C LEU A 102 4.00 5.50 4.41
N MET A 103 5.04 4.91 5.00
CA MET A 103 5.13 3.46 5.25
C MET A 103 3.87 2.87 5.93
N PRO A 104 3.30 3.45 7.00
CA PRO A 104 2.09 2.91 7.63
C PRO A 104 0.88 2.87 6.68
N ILE A 105 0.74 3.89 5.83
CA ILE A 105 -0.35 4.01 4.87
C ILE A 105 -0.17 2.98 3.75
N VAL A 106 1.06 2.85 3.26
CA VAL A 106 1.41 1.87 2.22
C VAL A 106 1.22 0.44 2.72
N LEU A 107 1.65 0.13 3.95
CA LEU A 107 1.43 -1.18 4.57
C LEU A 107 -0.05 -1.50 4.77
N PHE A 108 -0.86 -0.49 5.13
CA PHE A 108 -2.29 -0.70 5.35
C PHE A 108 -3.07 -0.93 4.05
N HIS A 109 -2.76 -0.18 2.98
CA HIS A 109 -3.51 -0.23 1.72
C HIS A 109 -2.92 -1.19 0.70
N PHE A 110 -1.60 -1.39 0.70
CA PHE A 110 -0.89 -2.12 -0.36
C PHE A 110 -0.08 -3.32 0.17
N HIS A 111 -0.04 -3.54 1.47
CA HIS A 111 0.62 -4.69 2.12
C HIS A 111 2.11 -4.87 1.77
N ARG A 112 2.77 -3.82 1.27
CA ARG A 112 4.17 -3.84 0.85
C ARG A 112 4.94 -2.67 1.43
N ALA A 113 6.21 -2.91 1.77
CA ALA A 113 7.15 -1.89 2.19
C ALA A 113 8.35 -1.86 1.25
N GLY A 114 8.65 -0.70 0.66
CA GLY A 114 9.87 -0.47 -0.10
C GLY A 114 10.98 -0.03 0.84
N ILE A 115 12.22 -0.47 0.60
CA ILE A 115 13.38 -0.10 1.43
C ILE A 115 14.30 0.88 0.69
N TYR A 116 14.33 0.81 -0.64
CA TYR A 116 15.25 1.60 -1.45
C TYR A 116 14.64 2.85 -2.08
N GLY A 117 13.39 3.20 -1.72
CA GLY A 117 12.66 4.32 -2.31
C GLY A 117 13.37 5.65 -2.10
N ALA A 118 13.87 5.92 -0.89
CA ALA A 118 14.62 7.14 -0.60
C ALA A 118 15.89 7.26 -1.44
N LEU A 119 16.60 6.15 -1.67
CA LEU A 119 17.81 6.14 -2.50
C LEU A 119 17.48 6.39 -3.97
N ALA A 120 16.46 5.71 -4.49
CA ALA A 120 15.98 5.91 -5.86
C ALA A 120 15.55 7.35 -6.10
N ASN A 121 14.88 7.97 -5.13
CA ASN A 121 14.37 9.34 -5.21
C ASN A 121 15.48 10.41 -5.30
N VAL A 122 16.70 10.12 -4.80
CA VAL A 122 17.85 11.04 -4.98
C VAL A 122 18.15 11.27 -6.46
N ALA A 123 18.00 10.26 -7.30
CA ALA A 123 18.19 10.37 -8.75
C ALA A 123 16.88 10.69 -9.47
N ALA A 124 15.77 10.07 -9.08
CA ALA A 124 14.49 10.21 -9.74
C ALA A 124 13.91 11.63 -9.64
N ILE A 125 13.98 12.26 -8.46
CA ILE A 125 13.40 13.61 -8.27
C ILE A 125 14.10 14.66 -9.14
N PRO A 126 15.45 14.79 -9.19
CA PRO A 126 16.10 15.68 -10.12
C PRO A 126 15.80 15.39 -11.58
N LEU A 127 15.79 14.11 -11.97
CA LEU A 127 15.48 13.69 -13.33
C LEU A 127 14.08 14.12 -13.76
N VAL A 128 13.08 13.89 -12.91
CA VAL A 128 11.69 14.31 -13.20
C VAL A 128 11.57 15.82 -13.22
N THR A 129 12.13 16.51 -12.20
CA THR A 129 11.94 17.96 -12.02
C THR A 129 12.66 18.79 -13.09
N PHE A 130 13.90 18.41 -13.45
CA PHE A 130 14.74 19.23 -14.33
C PHE A 130 14.77 18.76 -15.78
N LEU A 131 14.40 17.49 -16.05
CA LEU A 131 14.39 16.95 -17.42
C LEU A 131 12.98 16.56 -17.86
N ALA A 132 12.35 15.58 -17.24
CA ALA A 132 11.11 15.02 -17.78
C ALA A 132 9.98 16.08 -17.84
N MET A 133 9.68 16.76 -16.74
CA MET A 133 8.60 17.74 -16.70
C MET A 133 8.82 18.95 -17.62
N PRO A 134 10.02 19.59 -17.66
CA PRO A 134 10.28 20.68 -18.63
C PRO A 134 10.19 20.22 -20.08
N LEU A 135 10.71 19.02 -20.42
CA LEU A 135 10.64 18.49 -21.78
C LEU A 135 9.19 18.22 -22.21
N ILE A 136 8.37 17.64 -21.32
CA ILE A 136 6.93 17.44 -21.58
C ILE A 136 6.22 18.79 -21.78
N ALA A 137 6.49 19.77 -20.92
CA ALA A 137 5.90 21.09 -21.05
C ALA A 137 6.31 21.78 -22.37
N LEU A 138 7.60 21.69 -22.74
CA LEU A 138 8.10 22.24 -24.00
C LEU A 138 7.51 21.47 -25.20
N GLY A 139 7.36 20.15 -25.12
CA GLY A 139 6.71 19.33 -26.13
C GLY A 139 5.27 19.79 -26.39
N LEU A 140 4.49 19.97 -25.33
CA LEU A 140 3.10 20.44 -25.42
C LEU A 140 3.01 21.83 -26.07
N VAL A 141 3.90 22.77 -25.70
CA VAL A 141 3.94 24.11 -26.29
C VAL A 141 4.39 24.07 -27.76
N ALA A 142 5.43 23.31 -28.05
CA ALA A 142 5.97 23.17 -29.41
C ALA A 142 4.99 22.45 -30.36
N ASP A 143 4.12 21.56 -29.85
CA ASP A 143 3.08 20.92 -30.65
C ASP A 143 2.04 21.92 -31.20
N LEU A 144 1.85 23.09 -30.58
CA LEU A 144 0.97 24.13 -31.09
C LEU A 144 1.42 24.64 -32.47
N VAL A 145 2.72 24.49 -32.80
CA VAL A 145 3.32 24.86 -34.07
C VAL A 145 3.86 23.64 -34.86
N GLY A 146 3.52 22.45 -34.45
CA GLY A 146 3.95 21.20 -35.10
C GLY A 146 5.42 20.84 -34.91
N ALA A 147 6.13 21.41 -33.91
CA ALA A 147 7.56 21.22 -33.65
C ALA A 147 7.83 20.41 -32.39
N GLY A 148 6.86 19.66 -31.85
CA GLY A 148 6.98 18.92 -30.59
C GLY A 148 7.85 17.69 -30.63
N ALA A 149 8.02 17.06 -31.79
CA ALA A 149 8.70 15.76 -31.95
C ALA A 149 10.07 15.62 -31.24
N PRO A 150 11.03 16.58 -31.33
CA PRO A 150 12.32 16.45 -30.64
C PRO A 150 12.17 16.48 -29.12
N PHE A 151 11.23 17.24 -28.58
CA PHE A 151 10.99 17.31 -27.13
C PHE A 151 10.36 16.01 -26.62
N TRP A 152 9.43 15.43 -27.37
CA TRP A 152 8.85 14.13 -27.05
C TRP A 152 9.89 13.03 -27.09
N TRP A 153 10.78 13.01 -28.06
CA TRP A 153 11.88 12.05 -28.11
C TRP A 153 12.81 12.17 -26.89
N LEU A 154 13.15 13.40 -26.47
CA LEU A 154 13.96 13.62 -25.26
C LEU A 154 13.21 13.22 -23.99
N ALA A 155 11.91 13.53 -23.91
CA ALA A 155 11.08 13.15 -22.78
C ALA A 155 10.97 11.62 -22.65
N GLU A 156 10.83 10.90 -23.78
CA GLU A 156 10.86 9.43 -23.81
C GLU A 156 12.17 8.90 -23.21
N ARG A 157 13.32 9.47 -23.57
CA ARG A 157 14.62 9.06 -23.02
C ARG A 157 14.73 9.34 -21.54
N ALA A 158 14.25 10.47 -21.07
CA ALA A 158 14.21 10.80 -19.66
C ALA A 158 13.31 9.81 -18.87
N LEU A 159 12.16 9.47 -19.43
CA LEU A 159 11.23 8.48 -18.82
C LEU A 159 11.82 7.06 -18.87
N ALA A 160 12.48 6.68 -19.95
CA ALA A 160 13.18 5.38 -20.05
C ALA A 160 14.27 5.26 -18.97
N LEU A 161 15.04 6.33 -18.74
CA LEU A 161 16.03 6.37 -17.67
C LEU A 161 15.36 6.26 -16.27
N LEU A 162 14.24 6.94 -16.05
CA LEU A 162 13.46 6.84 -14.81
C LEU A 162 12.98 5.42 -14.57
N LEU A 163 12.43 4.78 -15.59
CA LEU A 163 12.01 3.36 -15.53
C LEU A 163 13.20 2.43 -15.29
N GLY A 164 14.36 2.71 -15.89
CA GLY A 164 15.60 1.99 -15.64
C GLY A 164 16.03 2.04 -14.18
N ILE A 165 15.97 3.22 -13.55
CA ILE A 165 16.23 3.39 -12.12
C ILE A 165 15.23 2.60 -11.27
N ALA A 166 13.93 2.66 -11.62
CA ALA A 166 12.89 1.93 -10.91
C ALA A 166 13.07 0.40 -11.00
N HIS A 167 13.32 -0.12 -12.20
CA HIS A 167 13.57 -1.55 -12.40
C HIS A 167 14.84 -2.03 -11.70
N TRP A 168 15.92 -1.25 -11.79
CA TRP A 168 17.15 -1.58 -11.08
C TRP A 168 16.93 -1.64 -9.56
N THR A 169 16.20 -0.66 -9.02
CA THR A 169 15.88 -0.59 -7.58
C THR A 169 14.98 -1.75 -7.16
N ALA A 170 13.95 -2.06 -7.95
CA ALA A 170 13.01 -3.15 -7.68
C ALA A 170 13.68 -4.54 -7.76
N GLY A 171 14.72 -4.68 -8.60
CA GLY A 171 15.49 -5.93 -8.73
C GLY A 171 16.49 -6.19 -7.60
N GLN A 172 16.67 -5.27 -6.65
CA GLN A 172 17.57 -5.49 -5.52
C GLN A 172 16.99 -6.49 -4.52
N ALA A 173 17.83 -7.34 -3.94
CA ALA A 173 17.40 -8.28 -2.91
C ALA A 173 16.75 -7.55 -1.74
N GLY A 174 15.51 -7.94 -1.41
CA GLY A 174 14.74 -7.31 -0.33
C GLY A 174 14.21 -5.90 -0.65
N ALA A 175 14.17 -5.49 -1.92
CA ALA A 175 13.67 -4.18 -2.33
C ALA A 175 12.22 -3.94 -1.90
N VAL A 176 11.40 -4.98 -1.96
CA VAL A 176 10.02 -4.97 -1.49
C VAL A 176 9.86 -6.09 -0.46
N ARG A 177 9.35 -5.73 0.72
CA ARG A 177 8.89 -6.71 1.71
C ARG A 177 7.38 -6.69 1.74
N LEU A 178 6.80 -7.86 1.57
CA LEU A 178 5.39 -8.09 1.76
C LEU A 178 5.13 -8.32 3.25
N MET A 179 4.05 -7.73 3.75
CA MET A 179 3.66 -7.84 5.15
C MET A 179 2.16 -8.06 5.26
N PRO A 180 1.71 -8.86 6.23
CA PRO A 180 0.27 -9.03 6.45
C PRO A 180 -0.38 -7.69 6.78
N GLN A 181 -1.68 -7.62 6.59
CA GLN A 181 -2.45 -6.40 6.85
C GLN A 181 -2.31 -5.95 8.30
N ILE A 182 -1.78 -4.76 8.51
CA ILE A 182 -1.68 -4.17 9.85
C ILE A 182 -3.05 -3.77 10.39
N SER A 183 -3.23 -3.85 11.71
CA SER A 183 -4.51 -3.55 12.34
C SER A 183 -4.87 -2.06 12.22
N GLY A 184 -6.17 -1.74 12.20
CA GLY A 184 -6.65 -0.35 12.22
C GLY A 184 -6.17 0.42 13.44
N LEU A 185 -5.95 -0.24 14.59
CA LEU A 185 -5.36 0.38 15.78
C LEU A 185 -3.91 0.81 15.52
N SER A 186 -3.11 -0.03 14.86
CA SER A 186 -1.73 0.34 14.49
C SER A 186 -1.72 1.57 13.58
N VAL A 187 -2.61 1.62 12.59
CA VAL A 187 -2.74 2.80 11.70
C VAL A 187 -3.14 4.05 12.49
N ALA A 188 -4.12 3.95 13.37
CA ALA A 188 -4.56 5.07 14.22
C ALA A 188 -3.42 5.59 15.11
N LEU A 189 -2.63 4.71 15.71
CA LEU A 189 -1.47 5.08 16.54
C LEU A 189 -0.37 5.75 15.69
N PHE A 190 -0.09 5.25 14.48
CA PHE A 190 0.82 5.91 13.55
C PHE A 190 0.31 7.29 13.15
N ALA A 191 -0.98 7.43 12.85
CA ALA A 191 -1.58 8.72 12.50
C ALA A 191 -1.49 9.73 13.66
N VAL A 192 -1.88 9.34 14.87
CA VAL A 192 -1.79 10.19 16.07
C VAL A 192 -0.34 10.58 16.36
N GLY A 193 0.59 9.62 16.34
CA GLY A 193 2.00 9.88 16.59
C GLY A 193 2.63 10.75 15.51
N GLY A 194 2.34 10.46 14.23
CA GLY A 194 2.82 11.24 13.09
C GLY A 194 2.30 12.67 13.09
N LEU A 195 1.01 12.88 13.34
CA LEU A 195 0.43 14.21 13.50
C LEU A 195 1.04 14.95 14.71
N TRP A 196 1.25 14.27 15.82
CA TRP A 196 1.92 14.86 16.98
C TRP A 196 3.34 15.31 16.61
N LEU A 197 4.12 14.46 15.95
CA LEU A 197 5.46 14.79 15.46
C LEU A 197 5.46 15.96 14.46
N ALA A 198 4.42 16.11 13.65
CA ALA A 198 4.32 17.16 12.65
C ALA A 198 3.87 18.51 13.21
N LEU A 199 2.91 18.51 14.15
CA LEU A 199 2.25 19.73 14.64
C LEU A 199 2.94 20.37 15.84
N TRP A 200 3.56 19.58 16.72
CA TRP A 200 4.21 20.10 17.94
C TRP A 200 5.66 20.50 17.72
N ARG A 201 6.16 21.40 18.55
CA ARG A 201 7.53 21.91 18.52
C ARG A 201 8.27 21.63 19.83
N GLY A 202 9.61 21.71 19.80
CA GLY A 202 10.45 21.49 20.97
C GLY A 202 10.44 20.04 21.46
N ARG A 203 10.78 19.81 22.74
CA ARG A 203 10.92 18.46 23.31
C ARG A 203 9.61 17.70 23.41
N VAL A 204 8.48 18.40 23.55
CA VAL A 204 7.13 17.79 23.61
C VAL A 204 6.83 17.01 22.31
N ARG A 205 7.41 17.39 21.18
CA ARG A 205 7.30 16.68 19.91
C ARG A 205 7.71 15.21 20.04
N LEU A 206 8.74 14.92 20.85
CA LEU A 206 9.26 13.54 20.98
C LEU A 206 8.27 12.59 21.64
N ALA A 207 7.26 13.08 22.36
CA ALA A 207 6.20 12.24 22.90
C ALA A 207 5.41 11.49 21.79
N GLY A 208 5.36 12.03 20.57
CA GLY A 208 4.77 11.36 19.42
C GLY A 208 5.51 10.08 18.99
N LEU A 209 6.75 9.90 19.41
CA LEU A 209 7.49 8.65 19.16
C LEU A 209 6.91 7.46 19.94
N VAL A 210 6.23 7.69 21.06
CA VAL A 210 5.64 6.61 21.87
C VAL A 210 4.56 5.88 21.08
N PRO A 211 3.49 6.54 20.58
CA PRO A 211 2.49 5.86 19.78
C PRO A 211 3.07 5.28 18.46
N VAL A 212 4.05 5.93 17.83
CA VAL A 212 4.72 5.38 16.64
C VAL A 212 5.46 4.08 16.99
N ALA A 213 6.25 4.05 18.07
CA ALA A 213 6.96 2.85 18.49
C ALA A 213 6.00 1.72 18.86
N THR A 214 4.93 2.03 19.61
CA THR A 214 3.88 1.05 19.94
C THR A 214 3.24 0.49 18.68
N ALA A 215 2.89 1.33 17.72
CA ALA A 215 2.32 0.90 16.43
C ALA A 215 3.29 0.02 15.64
N SER A 216 4.58 0.36 15.64
CA SER A 216 5.62 -0.44 14.96
C SER A 216 5.75 -1.83 15.57
N VAL A 217 5.70 -1.94 16.89
CA VAL A 217 5.72 -3.24 17.59
C VAL A 217 4.46 -4.05 17.25
N LEU A 218 3.27 -3.44 17.31
CA LEU A 218 2.03 -4.11 16.95
C LEU A 218 2.02 -4.58 15.51
N ALA A 219 2.52 -3.76 14.58
CA ALA A 219 2.64 -4.11 13.17
C ALA A 219 3.61 -5.30 12.97
N ALA A 220 4.76 -5.29 13.65
CA ALA A 220 5.75 -6.37 13.58
C ALA A 220 5.25 -7.70 14.18
N LEU A 221 4.34 -7.63 15.14
CA LEU A 221 3.72 -8.79 15.79
C LEU A 221 2.43 -9.24 15.10
N THR A 222 2.02 -8.60 14.00
CA THR A 222 0.79 -8.98 13.28
C THR A 222 0.94 -10.39 12.70
N PRO A 223 0.08 -11.35 13.10
CA PRO A 223 0.16 -12.71 12.58
C PRO A 223 -0.28 -12.77 11.12
N ILE A 224 0.33 -13.68 10.37
CA ILE A 224 -0.13 -14.01 9.03
C ILE A 224 -1.49 -14.69 9.13
N PRO A 225 -2.49 -14.30 8.33
CA PRO A 225 -3.81 -14.94 8.33
C PRO A 225 -3.72 -16.37 7.78
N ASP A 226 -4.39 -17.31 8.44
CA ASP A 226 -4.38 -18.72 8.05
C ASP A 226 -5.22 -18.98 6.79
N VAL A 227 -6.34 -18.27 6.63
CA VAL A 227 -7.26 -18.40 5.50
C VAL A 227 -7.59 -17.03 4.94
N LEU A 228 -7.39 -16.88 3.65
CA LEU A 228 -7.69 -15.69 2.88
C LEU A 228 -8.77 -16.02 1.86
N VAL A 229 -9.80 -15.20 1.81
CA VAL A 229 -10.91 -15.38 0.87
C VAL A 229 -11.03 -14.11 0.04
N ALA A 230 -11.02 -14.24 -1.28
CA ALA A 230 -11.29 -13.11 -2.17
C ALA A 230 -12.73 -12.64 -2.02
N GLY A 231 -13.00 -11.37 -2.28
CA GLY A 231 -14.32 -10.77 -2.12
C GLY A 231 -15.42 -11.44 -2.96
N ASP A 232 -15.05 -12.10 -4.06
CA ASP A 232 -15.96 -12.88 -4.89
C ASP A 232 -16.20 -14.32 -4.37
N GLY A 233 -15.42 -14.78 -3.39
CA GLY A 233 -15.50 -16.15 -2.85
C GLY A 233 -15.01 -17.26 -3.78
N GLN A 234 -14.47 -16.92 -4.95
CA GLN A 234 -13.97 -17.90 -5.92
C GLN A 234 -12.55 -18.35 -5.62
N GLN A 235 -11.79 -17.44 -5.06
CA GLN A 235 -10.38 -17.68 -4.79
C GLN A 235 -10.15 -17.71 -3.28
N VAL A 236 -9.56 -18.79 -2.84
CA VAL A 236 -9.22 -19.01 -1.43
C VAL A 236 -7.75 -19.35 -1.32
N GLY A 237 -7.05 -18.63 -0.46
CA GLY A 237 -5.68 -18.92 -0.10
C GLY A 237 -5.57 -19.45 1.32
N ILE A 238 -4.73 -20.45 1.54
CA ILE A 238 -4.44 -21.00 2.87
C ILE A 238 -2.96 -20.90 3.12
N THR A 239 -2.61 -20.25 4.23
CA THR A 239 -1.22 -20.04 4.63
C THR A 239 -0.88 -20.96 5.78
N ILE A 240 0.21 -21.71 5.66
CA ILE A 240 0.81 -22.46 6.76
C ILE A 240 2.28 -22.11 6.90
N THR A 241 2.77 -22.23 8.11
CA THR A 241 4.21 -22.18 8.36
C THR A 241 4.77 -23.58 8.10
N GLY A 242 5.66 -23.71 7.11
CA GLY A 242 6.35 -24.96 6.82
C GLY A 242 7.29 -25.39 7.96
N PRO A 243 7.82 -26.62 7.89
CA PRO A 243 8.79 -27.12 8.89
C PRO A 243 10.09 -26.31 8.92
N ASP A 244 10.38 -25.60 7.83
CA ASP A 244 11.49 -24.68 7.63
C ASP A 244 11.24 -23.27 8.18
N GLY A 245 10.06 -23.04 8.78
CA GLY A 245 9.62 -21.72 9.27
C GLY A 245 9.15 -20.77 8.16
N ALA A 246 9.23 -21.17 6.88
CA ALA A 246 8.78 -20.35 5.78
C ALA A 246 7.27 -20.46 5.57
N PRO A 247 6.57 -19.36 5.25
CA PRO A 247 5.16 -19.43 4.92
C PRO A 247 4.97 -20.11 3.57
N ARG A 248 4.08 -21.09 3.51
CA ARG A 248 3.63 -21.75 2.28
C ARG A 248 2.20 -21.32 2.00
N PHE A 249 1.92 -21.00 0.74
CA PHE A 249 0.62 -20.54 0.31
C PHE A 249 -0.03 -21.57 -0.61
N PHE A 250 -1.15 -22.13 -0.17
CA PHE A 250 -1.98 -23.04 -0.95
C PHE A 250 -3.17 -22.28 -1.53
N TYR A 251 -3.44 -22.51 -2.78
CA TYR A 251 -4.37 -21.69 -3.55
C TYR A 251 -5.44 -22.57 -4.22
N LEU A 252 -6.70 -22.21 -4.01
CA LEU A 252 -7.85 -22.81 -4.64
C LEU A 252 -8.42 -21.86 -5.68
N SER A 253 -8.25 -22.19 -6.96
CA SER A 253 -8.96 -21.56 -8.07
C SER A 253 -8.83 -22.39 -9.33
N ASP A 254 -9.92 -22.52 -10.07
CA ASP A 254 -9.92 -23.12 -11.40
C ASP A 254 -9.71 -22.07 -12.51
N THR A 255 -9.84 -20.78 -12.19
CA THR A 255 -9.61 -19.65 -13.09
C THR A 255 -8.38 -18.85 -12.67
N PRO A 256 -7.39 -18.66 -13.54
CA PRO A 256 -6.17 -17.91 -13.22
C PRO A 256 -6.43 -16.40 -13.27
N ASP A 257 -7.08 -15.83 -12.26
CA ASP A 257 -7.03 -14.39 -12.05
C ASP A 257 -5.73 -14.04 -11.31
N VAL A 258 -4.73 -13.67 -12.12
CA VAL A 258 -3.38 -13.34 -11.65
C VAL A 258 -3.43 -12.20 -10.64
N TYR A 259 -4.28 -11.20 -10.84
CA TYR A 259 -4.38 -10.04 -9.97
C TYR A 259 -4.87 -10.41 -8.56
N THR A 260 -5.96 -11.18 -8.48
CA THR A 260 -6.51 -11.61 -7.18
C THR A 260 -5.57 -12.57 -6.46
N ARG A 261 -4.94 -13.50 -7.19
CA ARG A 261 -3.92 -14.40 -6.65
C ARG A 261 -2.75 -13.63 -6.04
N ASP A 262 -2.20 -12.67 -6.77
CA ASP A 262 -1.06 -11.88 -6.32
C ASP A 262 -1.43 -11.02 -5.10
N ASN A 263 -2.63 -10.45 -5.04
CA ASN A 263 -3.13 -9.76 -3.85
C ASN A 263 -3.26 -10.69 -2.63
N LEU A 264 -3.77 -11.89 -2.80
CA LEU A 264 -3.85 -12.87 -1.71
C LEU A 264 -2.46 -13.28 -1.22
N MET A 265 -1.49 -13.44 -2.13
CA MET A 265 -0.09 -13.73 -1.78
C MET A 265 0.56 -12.56 -1.02
N GLU A 266 0.26 -11.32 -1.38
CA GLU A 266 0.73 -10.14 -0.65
C GLU A 266 0.19 -10.12 0.78
N LEU A 267 -1.10 -10.40 0.96
CA LEU A 267 -1.74 -10.51 2.27
C LEU A 267 -1.18 -11.68 3.10
N ALA A 268 -0.72 -12.74 2.43
CA ALA A 268 -0.03 -13.87 3.05
C ALA A 268 1.42 -13.58 3.47
N GLY A 269 1.89 -12.34 3.30
CA GLY A 269 3.25 -11.94 3.70
C GLY A 269 4.35 -12.40 2.75
N GLY A 270 4.04 -12.64 1.46
CA GLY A 270 5.03 -13.02 0.45
C GLY A 270 5.51 -14.45 0.57
N ALA A 271 4.59 -15.38 0.76
CA ALA A 271 4.88 -16.81 0.67
C ALA A 271 5.55 -17.14 -0.69
N ALA A 272 6.28 -18.25 -0.71
CA ALA A 272 6.82 -18.82 -1.93
C ALA A 272 5.71 -19.09 -2.98
N ASP A 273 6.12 -19.49 -4.20
CA ASP A 273 5.18 -19.77 -5.28
C ASP A 273 3.93 -20.52 -4.82
N PRO A 274 2.74 -20.11 -5.29
CA PRO A 274 1.47 -20.69 -4.85
C PRO A 274 1.40 -22.17 -5.25
N VAL A 275 1.05 -23.01 -4.30
CA VAL A 275 0.88 -24.44 -4.50
C VAL A 275 -0.62 -24.74 -4.68
N PRO A 276 -1.01 -25.56 -5.67
CA PRO A 276 -2.41 -25.97 -5.79
C PRO A 276 -2.94 -26.64 -4.51
N LEU A 277 -4.17 -26.30 -4.12
CA LEU A 277 -4.76 -26.80 -2.87
C LEU A 277 -4.93 -28.33 -2.86
N GLU A 278 -5.03 -28.95 -4.02
CA GLU A 278 -5.07 -30.41 -4.17
C GLU A 278 -3.82 -31.11 -3.64
N GLN A 279 -2.70 -30.39 -3.53
CA GLN A 279 -1.45 -30.89 -2.96
C GLN A 279 -1.39 -30.72 -1.44
N TRP A 280 -2.44 -30.17 -0.81
CA TRP A 280 -2.51 -30.09 0.65
C TRP A 280 -2.61 -31.51 1.26
N PRO A 281 -1.80 -31.83 2.28
CA PRO A 281 -1.89 -33.12 2.93
C PRO A 281 -3.28 -33.41 3.51
N GLY A 282 -3.95 -34.44 2.99
CA GLY A 282 -5.29 -34.81 3.43
C GLY A 282 -6.43 -34.04 2.77
N ALA A 283 -6.16 -33.17 1.80
CA ALA A 283 -7.22 -32.54 1.01
C ALA A 283 -7.98 -33.58 0.20
N ARG A 284 -9.30 -33.46 0.20
CA ARG A 284 -10.22 -34.29 -0.62
C ARG A 284 -11.00 -33.35 -1.51
N CYS A 285 -10.60 -33.28 -2.77
CA CYS A 285 -11.23 -32.41 -3.76
C CYS A 285 -12.07 -33.24 -4.72
N SER A 286 -13.31 -32.78 -4.92
CA SER A 286 -14.21 -33.17 -6.02
C SER A 286 -14.21 -32.05 -7.07
N GLU A 287 -14.96 -32.21 -8.16
CA GLU A 287 -15.14 -31.15 -9.15
C GLU A 287 -15.78 -29.89 -8.56
N ALA A 288 -16.67 -30.03 -7.58
CA ALA A 288 -17.44 -28.92 -7.03
C ALA A 288 -16.91 -28.36 -5.70
N PHE A 289 -16.24 -29.16 -4.88
CA PHE A 289 -15.76 -28.79 -3.54
C PHE A 289 -14.43 -29.45 -3.18
N CYS A 290 -13.63 -28.73 -2.39
CA CYS A 290 -12.51 -29.30 -1.65
C CYS A 290 -12.79 -29.28 -0.15
N THR A 291 -12.48 -30.39 0.53
CA THR A 291 -12.52 -30.49 2.00
C THR A 291 -11.10 -30.68 2.50
N LEU A 292 -10.72 -29.94 3.53
CA LEU A 292 -9.43 -30.04 4.17
C LEU A 292 -9.52 -29.69 5.65
N ALA A 293 -8.50 -30.06 6.42
CA ALA A 293 -8.42 -29.77 7.84
C ALA A 293 -7.18 -28.92 8.14
N ILE A 294 -7.33 -27.93 9.03
CA ILE A 294 -6.25 -27.07 9.50
C ILE A 294 -6.20 -27.18 11.03
N ALA A 295 -5.03 -27.50 11.57
CA ALA A 295 -4.80 -27.50 13.03
C ALA A 295 -4.41 -26.08 13.49
N ARG A 296 -5.22 -25.48 14.36
CA ARG A 296 -4.97 -24.15 14.91
C ARG A 296 -5.50 -24.01 16.33
N GLY A 297 -4.66 -23.47 17.22
CA GLY A 297 -5.07 -23.27 18.62
C GLY A 297 -5.40 -24.57 19.37
N GLY A 298 -4.75 -25.68 19.05
CA GLY A 298 -5.01 -26.99 19.66
C GLY A 298 -6.31 -27.67 19.18
N ARG A 299 -6.99 -27.09 18.17
CA ARG A 299 -8.20 -27.63 17.55
C ARG A 299 -8.00 -27.85 16.06
N GLU A 300 -8.61 -28.88 15.53
CA GLU A 300 -8.73 -29.12 14.10
C GLU A 300 -9.98 -28.44 13.54
N TRP A 301 -9.80 -27.64 12.50
CA TRP A 301 -10.85 -26.92 11.80
C TRP A 301 -11.06 -27.55 10.43
N VAL A 302 -12.25 -28.01 10.15
CA VAL A 302 -12.62 -28.59 8.85
C VAL A 302 -13.20 -27.51 7.96
N LEU A 303 -12.58 -27.29 6.81
CA LEU A 303 -13.01 -26.33 5.80
C LEU A 303 -13.61 -27.05 4.62
N LEU A 304 -14.74 -26.53 4.11
CA LEU A 304 -15.39 -26.96 2.87
C LEU A 304 -15.39 -25.77 1.89
N LEU A 305 -14.60 -25.87 0.83
CA LEU A 305 -14.36 -24.79 -0.11
C LEU A 305 -14.98 -25.09 -1.47
N GLY A 306 -15.84 -24.19 -1.97
CA GLY A 306 -16.46 -24.32 -3.28
C GLY A 306 -15.50 -23.99 -4.41
N ARG A 307 -15.41 -24.83 -5.44
CA ARG A 307 -14.55 -24.66 -6.62
C ARG A 307 -15.25 -23.96 -7.77
N ASN A 308 -16.54 -24.29 -7.97
CA ASN A 308 -17.33 -23.78 -9.07
C ASN A 308 -18.75 -23.48 -8.62
N ARG A 309 -19.59 -23.04 -9.56
CA ARG A 309 -21.03 -22.72 -9.35
C ARG A 309 -21.98 -23.85 -9.76
N ASP A 310 -21.46 -25.02 -10.11
CA ASP A 310 -22.26 -26.12 -10.60
C ASP A 310 -23.21 -26.65 -9.53
N ARG A 311 -24.40 -27.10 -9.98
CA ARG A 311 -25.39 -27.66 -9.07
C ARG A 311 -24.88 -28.98 -8.49
N VAL A 312 -25.00 -29.13 -7.20
CA VAL A 312 -24.67 -30.35 -6.45
C VAL A 312 -25.94 -30.91 -5.80
N GLU A 313 -25.96 -32.19 -5.57
CA GLU A 313 -27.03 -32.83 -4.84
C GLU A 313 -27.14 -32.25 -3.41
N GLU A 314 -28.36 -31.79 -3.05
CA GLU A 314 -28.58 -31.07 -1.81
C GLU A 314 -28.28 -31.93 -0.55
N ARG A 315 -28.65 -33.24 -0.61
CA ARG A 315 -28.41 -34.17 0.54
C ARG A 315 -26.93 -34.37 0.79
N GLY A 316 -26.13 -34.58 -0.27
CA GLY A 316 -24.70 -34.73 -0.18
C GLY A 316 -24.02 -33.45 0.37
N LEU A 317 -24.45 -32.28 -0.15
CA LEU A 317 -23.97 -30.99 0.31
C LEU A 317 -24.31 -30.73 1.78
N ALA A 318 -25.55 -31.02 2.20
CA ALA A 318 -26.00 -30.85 3.58
C ALA A 318 -25.18 -31.72 4.56
N SER A 319 -24.85 -32.94 4.20
CA SER A 319 -24.02 -33.83 5.02
C SER A 319 -22.59 -33.34 5.10
N ALA A 320 -21.98 -32.83 4.02
CA ALA A 320 -20.65 -32.24 3.99
C ALA A 320 -20.60 -30.96 4.82
N CYS A 321 -21.61 -30.09 4.69
CA CYS A 321 -21.70 -28.86 5.50
C CYS A 321 -21.78 -29.16 7.00
N ALA A 322 -22.52 -30.18 7.42
CA ALA A 322 -22.68 -30.57 8.83
C ALA A 322 -21.34 -31.07 9.46
N GLN A 323 -20.44 -31.58 8.63
CA GLN A 323 -19.12 -32.05 9.05
C GLN A 323 -18.08 -30.93 9.04
N ALA A 324 -18.33 -29.82 8.30
CA ALA A 324 -17.42 -28.70 8.20
C ALA A 324 -17.66 -27.66 9.32
N ASP A 325 -16.59 -27.05 9.77
CA ASP A 325 -16.65 -25.88 10.65
C ASP A 325 -16.88 -24.62 9.85
N ILE A 326 -16.20 -24.47 8.71
CA ILE A 326 -16.26 -23.30 7.83
C ILE A 326 -16.62 -23.77 6.42
N VAL A 327 -17.58 -23.09 5.81
CA VAL A 327 -17.93 -23.28 4.39
C VAL A 327 -17.73 -21.95 3.66
N VAL A 328 -16.92 -21.98 2.59
CA VAL A 328 -16.72 -20.84 1.69
C VAL A 328 -17.14 -21.23 0.29
N ALA A 329 -18.03 -20.47 -0.34
CA ALA A 329 -18.45 -20.74 -1.71
C ALA A 329 -19.01 -19.49 -2.41
N ASP A 330 -18.59 -19.27 -3.67
CA ASP A 330 -19.16 -18.25 -4.56
C ASP A 330 -20.49 -18.71 -5.16
N ARG A 331 -21.41 -19.09 -4.30
CA ARG A 331 -22.80 -19.43 -4.68
C ARG A 331 -23.73 -19.29 -3.48
N TYR A 332 -25.04 -19.25 -3.77
CA TYR A 332 -26.04 -19.37 -2.74
C TYR A 332 -26.14 -20.83 -2.28
N LEU A 333 -25.86 -21.05 -1.00
CA LEU A 333 -25.97 -22.38 -0.41
C LEU A 333 -27.37 -22.60 0.16
N PRO A 334 -27.98 -23.82 0.02
CA PRO A 334 -29.31 -24.10 0.55
C PRO A 334 -29.35 -23.95 2.07
N ARG A 335 -30.53 -23.77 2.62
CA ARG A 335 -30.78 -23.67 4.06
C ARG A 335 -30.36 -24.93 4.84
N SER A 336 -30.31 -26.05 4.17
CA SER A 336 -29.86 -27.35 4.68
C SER A 336 -28.35 -27.40 4.94
N CYS A 337 -27.53 -26.54 4.26
CA CYS A 337 -26.11 -26.41 4.54
C CYS A 337 -25.89 -25.57 5.82
N ARG A 338 -25.60 -26.24 6.92
CA ARG A 338 -25.37 -25.65 8.24
C ARG A 338 -24.02 -26.08 8.80
N PRO A 339 -22.94 -25.34 8.50
CA PRO A 339 -21.65 -25.57 9.11
C PRO A 339 -21.68 -25.23 10.61
N ARG A 340 -20.71 -25.75 11.36
CA ARG A 340 -20.65 -25.58 12.82
C ARG A 340 -20.32 -24.16 13.25
N TRP A 341 -19.60 -23.38 12.41
CA TRP A 341 -19.13 -22.05 12.81
C TRP A 341 -19.46 -20.95 11.80
N LEU A 342 -19.01 -21.06 10.55
CA LEU A 342 -19.14 -19.99 9.56
C LEU A 342 -19.65 -20.51 8.20
N LYS A 343 -20.67 -19.84 7.68
CA LYS A 343 -21.18 -20.02 6.32
C LYS A 343 -20.89 -18.75 5.51
N ALA A 344 -19.76 -18.72 4.82
CA ALA A 344 -19.36 -17.66 3.92
C ALA A 344 -19.84 -17.98 2.49
N GLU A 345 -21.12 -17.73 2.23
CA GLU A 345 -21.71 -17.82 0.91
C GLU A 345 -21.68 -16.46 0.20
N ARG A 346 -21.99 -16.43 -1.10
CA ARG A 346 -21.98 -15.21 -1.93
C ARG A 346 -22.68 -14.02 -1.27
N ARG A 347 -23.83 -14.23 -0.63
CA ARG A 347 -24.57 -13.18 0.08
C ARG A 347 -23.82 -12.59 1.29
N TYR A 348 -22.91 -13.33 1.88
CA TYR A 348 -22.11 -12.90 3.02
C TYR A 348 -20.84 -12.14 2.56
N LEU A 349 -20.35 -12.47 1.36
CA LEU A 349 -19.13 -11.93 0.77
C LEU A 349 -19.37 -10.62 0.00
N GLU A 350 -20.58 -10.44 -0.56
CA GLU A 350 -21.05 -9.18 -1.16
C GLU A 350 -21.42 -8.14 -0.07
#